data_1273bab62a80b33b4b999dd1d3d75fa0
#
_entry.id   1273bab62a80b33b4b999dd1d3d75fa0
#
_cell.length_a   1.000
_cell.length_b   1.000
_cell.length_c   1.000
_cell.angle_alpha   90.00
_cell.angle_beta   90.00
_cell.angle_gamma   90.00
#
_symmetry.space_group_name_H-M   'P 1'
#
loop_
_entity.id
_entity.type
_entity.pdbx_description
1 polymer ?
#
loop_
_entity_poly.entity_id
_entity_poly.type
_entity_poly.pdbx_seq_one_letter_code
_entity_poly.pdbx_strand_id
1 'polypeptide(L)'
;MLRPAPTNPKTTGNPGFAGHLDVEMTVTAATSGVAGSAAWADALLLSFAQAGYIRAEPAILQPAEPFLDLSGEDIRKSLYLTSDASGEELCLRPDLTIPVARDYLASGRAGEPAGFSYLGPVFRYRSGQPSEFLQAGIESFGRQDRAAADAEMLALALEATSAFGLTDVEIRTGDVALFNALIDALGLYPVWRRRLVKDFNRKINLAEDIERLTLATAPGRNE
;
A
#
# COMPACT_ATOMS: atom_id res chain seq x y z
N MET A 1 -1.50 50.10 31.27
CA MET A 1 -1.31 49.89 29.82
C MET A 1 -0.88 48.46 29.59
N LEU A 2 -1.85 47.58 29.34
CA LEU A 2 -1.59 46.15 29.02
C LEU A 2 -1.46 46.03 27.50
N ARG A 3 -0.35 45.39 27.04
CA ARG A 3 -0.13 45.05 25.65
C ARG A 3 -1.01 43.84 25.26
N PRO A 4 -1.65 43.81 24.11
CA PRO A 4 -2.38 42.64 23.65
C PRO A 4 -1.40 41.54 23.15
N ALA A 5 -1.76 40.26 23.38
CA ALA A 5 -1.05 39.08 22.95
C ALA A 5 -1.09 38.92 21.40
N PRO A 6 -0.06 38.28 20.80
CA PRO A 6 -0.03 38.06 19.35
C PRO A 6 -1.06 37.03 18.96
N THR A 7 -1.86 37.33 17.95
CA THR A 7 -2.79 36.44 17.28
C THR A 7 -2.03 35.43 16.43
N ASN A 8 -2.27 34.16 16.69
CA ASN A 8 -1.75 33.01 15.94
C ASN A 8 -2.36 33.01 14.52
N PRO A 9 -1.58 32.96 13.43
CA PRO A 9 -2.13 32.80 12.09
C PRO A 9 -2.70 31.42 11.92
N LYS A 10 -3.97 31.36 11.50
CA LYS A 10 -4.67 30.13 11.11
C LYS A 10 -3.84 29.41 10.05
N THR A 11 -3.42 28.19 10.36
CA THR A 11 -2.86 27.24 9.41
C THR A 11 -3.92 26.94 8.36
N THR A 12 -3.71 27.46 7.19
CA THR A 12 -4.41 27.09 5.96
C THR A 12 -4.14 25.62 5.64
N GLY A 13 -5.23 24.98 5.20
CA GLY A 13 -5.34 23.55 5.00
C GLY A 13 -4.19 22.89 4.25
N ASN A 14 -3.92 21.70 4.71
CA ASN A 14 -3.07 20.70 4.08
C ASN A 14 -3.54 20.46 2.63
N PRO A 15 -2.71 20.70 1.59
CA PRO A 15 -3.08 20.36 0.22
C PRO A 15 -3.18 18.84 0.13
N GLY A 16 -4.34 18.37 -0.32
CA GLY A 16 -4.78 17.00 -0.37
C GLY A 16 -3.72 16.02 -0.88
N PHE A 17 -3.73 14.86 -0.28
CA PHE A 17 -3.13 13.64 -0.80
C PHE A 17 -3.58 13.45 -2.26
N ALA A 18 -2.72 13.81 -3.20
CA ALA A 18 -2.89 13.44 -4.59
C ALA A 18 -2.70 11.92 -4.66
N GLY A 19 -3.64 11.22 -5.30
CA GLY A 19 -3.68 9.78 -5.39
C GLY A 19 -2.32 9.19 -5.75
N HIS A 20 -1.92 8.20 -4.97
CA HIS A 20 -0.76 7.36 -5.23
C HIS A 20 -1.29 6.09 -5.90
N LEU A 21 -0.72 5.73 -7.05
CA LEU A 21 -0.95 4.44 -7.68
C LEU A 21 -0.02 3.44 -6.98
N ASP A 22 -0.58 2.64 -6.09
CA ASP A 22 0.13 1.48 -5.56
C ASP A 22 0.00 0.33 -6.55
N VAL A 23 1.08 0.00 -7.23
CA VAL A 23 1.17 -1.19 -8.07
C VAL A 23 1.81 -2.30 -7.25
N GLU A 24 1.00 -3.11 -6.58
CA GLU A 24 1.45 -4.32 -5.92
C GLU A 24 1.27 -5.52 -6.86
N MET A 25 2.37 -6.18 -7.21
CA MET A 25 2.34 -7.41 -7.98
C MET A 25 2.70 -8.60 -7.09
N THR A 26 1.72 -9.42 -6.76
CA THR A 26 1.93 -10.66 -6.02
C THR A 26 1.87 -11.84 -6.98
N VAL A 27 3.02 -12.47 -7.23
CA VAL A 27 3.08 -13.73 -8.01
C VAL A 27 3.00 -14.90 -7.05
N THR A 28 1.88 -15.61 -7.05
CA THR A 28 1.73 -16.86 -6.32
C THR A 28 2.24 -18.00 -7.22
N ALA A 29 3.51 -18.38 -7.09
CA ALA A 29 4.04 -19.55 -7.77
C ALA A 29 3.43 -20.81 -7.14
N ALA A 30 2.59 -21.52 -7.89
CA ALA A 30 2.26 -22.89 -7.54
C ALA A 30 3.56 -23.73 -7.56
N THR A 31 3.81 -24.50 -6.51
CA THR A 31 5.06 -25.21 -6.18
C THR A 31 5.42 -26.37 -7.13
N SER A 32 5.25 -26.23 -8.41
CA SER A 32 5.68 -27.24 -9.39
C SER A 32 6.73 -26.65 -10.33
N GLY A 33 8.00 -26.73 -9.92
CA GLY A 33 9.14 -26.44 -10.79
C GLY A 33 10.17 -25.46 -10.21
N VAL A 34 10.87 -25.86 -9.15
CA VAL A 34 11.91 -25.04 -8.47
C VAL A 34 13.04 -24.57 -9.40
N ALA A 35 13.33 -25.27 -10.49
CA ALA A 35 14.40 -24.90 -11.43
C ALA A 35 14.02 -23.74 -12.38
N GLY A 36 12.74 -23.57 -12.72
CA GLY A 36 12.27 -22.45 -13.55
C GLY A 36 12.12 -21.15 -12.77
N SER A 37 11.84 -21.21 -11.47
CA SER A 37 11.58 -20.04 -10.65
C SER A 37 12.82 -19.17 -10.38
N ALA A 38 14.00 -19.76 -10.24
CA ALA A 38 15.26 -19.04 -9.99
C ALA A 38 15.70 -18.20 -11.21
N ALA A 39 15.64 -18.77 -12.41
CA ALA A 39 16.02 -18.04 -13.64
C ALA A 39 15.08 -16.85 -13.92
N TRP A 40 13.79 -16.99 -13.60
CA TRP A 40 12.84 -15.88 -13.73
C TRP A 40 13.05 -14.80 -12.66
N ALA A 41 13.35 -15.20 -11.44
CA ALA A 41 13.68 -14.29 -10.36
C ALA A 41 14.91 -13.43 -10.72
N ASP A 42 15.96 -14.04 -11.25
CA ASP A 42 17.18 -13.35 -11.68
C ASP A 42 16.89 -12.41 -12.87
N ALA A 43 16.11 -12.86 -13.85
CA ALA A 43 15.73 -12.05 -15.00
C ALA A 43 14.90 -10.82 -14.57
N LEU A 44 13.95 -11.00 -13.65
CA LEU A 44 13.13 -9.92 -13.10
C LEU A 44 13.98 -8.89 -12.37
N LEU A 45 14.86 -9.33 -11.46
CA LEU A 45 15.74 -8.44 -10.73
C LEU A 45 16.73 -7.71 -11.65
N LEU A 46 17.19 -8.37 -12.72
CA LEU A 46 18.04 -7.75 -13.73
C LEU A 46 17.29 -6.65 -14.49
N SER A 47 16.02 -6.87 -14.86
CA SER A 47 15.21 -5.85 -15.54
C SER A 47 15.00 -4.62 -14.65
N PHE A 48 14.71 -4.80 -13.37
CA PHE A 48 14.60 -3.70 -12.41
C PHE A 48 15.93 -2.95 -12.23
N ALA A 49 17.05 -3.68 -12.16
CA ALA A 49 18.38 -3.06 -12.10
C ALA A 49 18.72 -2.25 -13.35
N GLN A 50 18.36 -2.72 -14.54
CA GLN A 50 18.53 -2.01 -15.80
C GLN A 50 17.67 -0.73 -15.87
N ALA A 51 16.50 -0.74 -15.22
CA ALA A 51 15.66 0.45 -15.06
C ALA A 51 16.16 1.41 -13.94
N GLY A 52 17.28 1.08 -13.26
CA GLY A 52 17.91 1.96 -12.26
C GLY A 52 17.48 1.71 -10.82
N TYR A 53 16.73 0.63 -10.54
CA TYR A 53 16.29 0.28 -9.19
C TYR A 53 17.37 -0.52 -8.46
N ILE A 54 17.72 -0.09 -7.24
CA ILE A 54 18.72 -0.73 -6.39
C ILE A 54 18.06 -1.84 -5.59
N ARG A 55 18.67 -3.03 -5.55
CA ARG A 55 18.14 -4.15 -4.77
C ARG A 55 18.16 -3.84 -3.27
N ALA A 56 17.01 -3.99 -2.62
CA ALA A 56 16.82 -3.91 -1.19
C ALA A 56 16.56 -5.32 -0.62
N GLU A 57 17.16 -5.62 0.54
CA GLU A 57 17.02 -6.90 1.24
C GLU A 57 16.72 -6.65 2.73
N PRO A 58 15.54 -6.11 3.06
CA PRO A 58 15.19 -5.85 4.45
C PRO A 58 15.09 -7.15 5.25
N ALA A 59 15.29 -7.05 6.57
CA ALA A 59 15.22 -8.20 7.46
C ALA A 59 13.82 -8.86 7.46
N ILE A 60 13.77 -10.18 7.71
CA ILE A 60 12.50 -10.92 7.82
C ILE A 60 11.74 -10.53 9.07
N LEU A 61 12.44 -10.42 10.21
CA LEU A 61 11.86 -9.93 11.45
C LEU A 61 11.81 -8.42 11.45
N GLN A 62 10.64 -7.88 11.68
CA GLN A 62 10.37 -6.45 11.69
C GLN A 62 9.65 -6.06 12.99
N PRO A 63 9.79 -4.82 13.50
CA PRO A 63 8.89 -4.30 14.51
C PRO A 63 7.44 -4.41 14.08
N ALA A 64 6.56 -4.87 14.96
CA ALA A 64 5.15 -5.10 14.60
C ALA A 64 4.36 -3.79 14.49
N GLU A 65 4.73 -2.75 15.26
CA GLU A 65 4.01 -1.48 15.36
C GLU A 65 3.68 -0.84 13.99
N PRO A 66 4.63 -0.67 13.02
CA PRO A 66 4.31 -0.04 11.75
C PRO A 66 3.24 -0.78 10.95
N PHE A 67 3.21 -2.12 11.03
CA PHE A 67 2.20 -2.92 10.35
C PHE A 67 0.86 -2.88 11.09
N LEU A 68 0.86 -2.78 12.42
CA LEU A 68 -0.34 -2.66 13.21
C LEU A 68 -1.01 -1.30 13.04
N ASP A 69 -0.25 -0.24 12.84
CA ASP A 69 -0.76 1.12 12.76
C ASP A 69 -1.11 1.56 11.33
N LEU A 70 -0.27 1.19 10.36
CA LEU A 70 -0.43 1.63 8.97
C LEU A 70 -1.26 0.67 8.12
N SER A 71 -1.40 -0.59 8.53
CA SER A 71 -2.15 -1.59 7.78
C SER A 71 -3.58 -1.71 8.28
N GLY A 72 -4.50 -2.02 7.37
CA GLY A 72 -5.91 -2.26 7.72
C GLY A 72 -6.11 -3.49 8.62
N GLU A 73 -7.32 -3.64 9.18
CA GLU A 73 -7.68 -4.76 10.09
C GLU A 73 -7.40 -6.15 9.48
N ASP A 74 -7.44 -6.29 8.16
CA ASP A 74 -7.22 -7.58 7.51
C ASP A 74 -5.76 -8.03 7.60
N ILE A 75 -4.81 -7.08 7.48
CA ILE A 75 -3.39 -7.38 7.69
C ILE A 75 -3.12 -7.71 9.16
N ARG A 76 -3.70 -6.95 10.10
CA ARG A 76 -3.58 -7.25 11.55
C ARG A 76 -3.94 -8.68 11.90
N LYS A 77 -5.01 -9.23 11.28
CA LYS A 77 -5.47 -10.61 11.52
C LYS A 77 -4.57 -11.67 10.88
N SER A 78 -3.75 -11.28 9.92
CA SER A 78 -2.88 -12.18 9.16
C SER A 78 -1.41 -12.14 9.59
N LEU A 79 -1.04 -11.27 10.56
CA LEU A 79 0.32 -11.16 11.06
C LEU A 79 0.77 -12.36 11.87
N TYR A 80 2.00 -12.80 11.66
CA TYR A 80 2.72 -13.70 12.56
C TYR A 80 3.52 -12.88 13.56
N LEU A 81 3.01 -12.76 14.77
CA LEU A 81 3.64 -12.00 15.86
C LEU A 81 4.60 -12.86 16.65
N THR A 82 5.67 -12.24 17.16
CA THR A 82 6.64 -12.82 18.08
C THR A 82 7.18 -11.71 18.99
N SER A 83 8.10 -12.05 19.88
CA SER A 83 8.81 -11.06 20.70
C SER A 83 10.29 -11.43 20.78
N ASP A 84 11.14 -10.43 20.95
CA ASP A 84 12.54 -10.64 21.25
C ASP A 84 12.78 -10.88 22.75
N ALA A 85 14.06 -11.06 23.13
CA ALA A 85 14.44 -11.29 24.52
C ALA A 85 14.24 -10.07 25.44
N SER A 86 14.08 -8.86 24.88
CA SER A 86 13.78 -7.63 25.62
C SER A 86 12.27 -7.41 25.81
N GLY A 87 11.43 -8.22 25.13
CA GLY A 87 9.97 -8.11 25.14
C GLY A 87 9.44 -7.14 24.06
N GLU A 88 10.27 -6.69 23.12
CA GLU A 88 9.80 -5.92 21.98
C GLU A 88 8.95 -6.80 21.05
N GLU A 89 7.78 -6.27 20.64
CA GLU A 89 6.87 -7.00 19.76
C GLU A 89 7.36 -6.93 18.31
N LEU A 90 7.63 -8.09 17.74
CA LEU A 90 8.10 -8.27 16.37
C LEU A 90 7.07 -9.04 15.55
N CYS A 91 7.21 -8.98 14.22
CA CYS A 91 6.45 -9.83 13.32
C CYS A 91 7.35 -10.39 12.19
N LEU A 92 6.94 -11.50 11.61
CA LEU A 92 7.42 -11.88 10.27
C LEU A 92 6.83 -10.89 9.28
N ARG A 93 7.68 -10.27 8.45
CA ARG A 93 7.24 -9.24 7.49
C ARG A 93 6.09 -9.72 6.63
N PRO A 94 4.93 -9.04 6.64
CA PRO A 94 3.78 -9.40 5.81
C PRO A 94 3.89 -8.86 4.38
N ASP A 95 4.73 -7.86 4.17
CA ASP A 95 5.07 -7.26 2.87
C ASP A 95 6.50 -6.73 2.88
N LEU A 96 6.97 -6.25 1.74
CA LEU A 96 8.30 -5.67 1.56
C LEU A 96 8.27 -4.15 1.36
N THR A 97 7.14 -3.55 1.05
CA THR A 97 6.98 -2.10 0.86
C THR A 97 7.31 -1.32 2.14
N ILE A 98 6.67 -1.67 3.26
CA ILE A 98 6.89 -0.97 4.54
C ILE A 98 8.35 -1.09 5.01
N PRO A 99 8.98 -2.28 5.04
CA PRO A 99 10.39 -2.40 5.38
C PRO A 99 11.30 -1.56 4.49
N VAL A 100 11.13 -1.59 3.18
CA VAL A 100 11.96 -0.80 2.23
C VAL A 100 11.75 0.70 2.45
N ALA A 101 10.51 1.15 2.66
CA ALA A 101 10.22 2.55 2.96
C ALA A 101 10.87 2.99 4.28
N ARG A 102 10.85 2.16 5.31
CA ARG A 102 11.51 2.45 6.60
C ARG A 102 13.02 2.55 6.45
N ASP A 103 13.65 1.63 5.72
CA ASP A 103 15.09 1.65 5.47
C ASP A 103 15.49 2.91 4.70
N TYR A 104 14.70 3.31 3.69
CA TYR A 104 14.89 4.58 2.98
C TYR A 104 14.77 5.78 3.92
N LEU A 105 13.75 5.85 4.76
CA LEU A 105 13.56 6.94 5.72
C LEU A 105 14.70 7.02 6.75
N ALA A 106 15.23 5.86 7.17
CA ALA A 106 16.35 5.78 8.12
C ALA A 106 17.72 6.06 7.49
N SER A 107 17.83 6.03 6.16
CA SER A 107 19.12 6.17 5.44
C SER A 107 19.73 7.57 5.48
N GLY A 108 19.04 8.58 6.01
CA GLY A 108 19.44 9.99 5.97
C GLY A 108 19.26 10.66 4.60
N ARG A 109 18.74 9.94 3.60
CA ARG A 109 18.45 10.43 2.23
C ARG A 109 16.95 10.62 1.98
N ALA A 110 16.15 10.64 3.05
CA ALA A 110 14.72 10.83 2.95
C ALA A 110 14.37 12.14 2.22
N GLY A 111 13.52 12.04 1.19
CA GLY A 111 13.17 13.17 0.31
C GLY A 111 14.03 13.30 -0.96
N GLU A 112 15.15 12.59 -1.08
CA GLU A 112 15.91 12.49 -2.33
C GLU A 112 15.28 11.44 -3.27
N PRO A 113 15.34 11.63 -4.60
CA PRO A 113 14.92 10.59 -5.53
C PRO A 113 15.71 9.29 -5.31
N ALA A 114 15.00 8.19 -5.12
CA ALA A 114 15.59 6.86 -4.97
C ALA A 114 14.62 5.78 -5.47
N GLY A 115 15.17 4.75 -6.14
CA GLY A 115 14.43 3.60 -6.61
C GLY A 115 14.97 2.32 -5.99
N PHE A 116 14.09 1.49 -5.43
CA PHE A 116 14.46 0.20 -4.86
C PHE A 116 13.64 -0.93 -5.49
N SER A 117 14.28 -2.08 -5.65
CA SER A 117 13.62 -3.32 -6.07
C SER A 117 13.80 -4.39 -5.01
N TYR A 118 12.88 -5.31 -4.93
CA TYR A 118 12.99 -6.43 -4.02
C TYR A 118 12.36 -7.70 -4.60
N LEU A 119 12.82 -8.83 -4.09
CA LEU A 119 12.20 -10.14 -4.26
C LEU A 119 12.56 -10.97 -3.01
N GLY A 120 11.56 -11.41 -2.29
CA GLY A 120 11.79 -12.20 -1.09
C GLY A 120 10.51 -12.79 -0.50
N PRO A 121 10.65 -13.69 0.48
CA PRO A 121 9.50 -14.27 1.17
C PRO A 121 8.79 -13.25 2.04
N VAL A 122 7.47 -13.32 2.04
CA VAL A 122 6.57 -12.62 2.96
C VAL A 122 5.63 -13.62 3.61
N PHE A 123 5.07 -13.25 4.76
CA PHE A 123 4.37 -14.17 5.65
C PHE A 123 3.01 -13.59 6.05
N ARG A 124 1.93 -14.18 5.53
CA ARG A 124 0.55 -13.80 5.88
C ARG A 124 -0.26 -15.06 6.17
N TYR A 125 -0.90 -15.12 7.33
CA TYR A 125 -1.86 -16.17 7.56
C TYR A 125 -3.02 -16.08 6.57
N ARG A 126 -3.26 -17.14 5.84
CA ARG A 126 -4.35 -17.27 4.86
C ARG A 126 -4.97 -18.65 4.99
N SER A 127 -6.27 -18.70 5.33
CA SER A 127 -6.97 -19.98 5.46
C SER A 127 -6.96 -20.74 4.15
N GLY A 128 -6.47 -21.98 4.17
CA GLY A 128 -6.45 -22.87 3.00
C GLY A 128 -5.40 -22.55 1.94
N GLN A 129 -4.47 -21.61 2.19
CA GLN A 129 -3.39 -21.26 1.28
C GLN A 129 -2.03 -21.24 2.01
N PRO A 130 -0.90 -21.36 1.29
CA PRO A 130 0.41 -21.18 1.89
C PRO A 130 0.53 -19.80 2.56
N SER A 131 1.05 -19.81 3.78
CA SER A 131 1.28 -18.59 4.56
C SER A 131 2.58 -17.88 4.19
N GLU A 132 3.51 -18.59 3.57
CA GLU A 132 4.75 -18.07 3.01
C GLU A 132 4.64 -18.06 1.49
N PHE A 133 4.98 -16.92 0.87
CA PHE A 133 5.02 -16.77 -0.58
C PHE A 133 6.02 -15.67 -0.96
N LEU A 134 6.47 -15.70 -2.21
CA LEU A 134 7.38 -14.67 -2.72
C LEU A 134 6.60 -13.42 -3.14
N GLN A 135 7.14 -12.26 -2.76
CA GLN A 135 6.72 -10.96 -3.24
C GLN A 135 7.88 -10.32 -4.00
N ALA A 136 7.61 -9.83 -5.20
CA ALA A 136 8.51 -8.97 -5.95
C ALA A 136 7.90 -7.59 -6.10
N GLY A 137 8.72 -6.55 -6.17
CA GLY A 137 8.22 -5.19 -6.40
C GLY A 137 9.33 -4.18 -6.58
N ILE A 138 8.91 -2.97 -6.87
CA ILE A 138 9.74 -1.78 -6.98
C ILE A 138 9.09 -0.63 -6.21
N GLU A 139 9.93 0.21 -5.58
CA GLU A 139 9.50 1.40 -4.86
C GLU A 139 10.23 2.62 -5.44
N SER A 140 9.50 3.70 -5.69
CA SER A 140 10.05 4.96 -6.20
C SER A 140 9.75 6.09 -5.23
N PHE A 141 10.78 6.65 -4.62
CA PHE A 141 10.69 7.71 -3.63
C PHE A 141 11.22 9.04 -4.14
N GLY A 142 10.69 10.14 -3.62
CA GLY A 142 11.23 11.49 -3.76
C GLY A 142 11.11 12.12 -5.16
N ARG A 143 10.52 11.45 -6.15
CA ARG A 143 10.32 11.99 -7.50
C ARG A 143 9.22 13.07 -7.51
N GLN A 144 9.47 14.14 -8.26
CA GLN A 144 8.53 15.25 -8.43
C GLN A 144 7.64 15.09 -9.67
N ASP A 145 8.10 14.34 -10.66
CA ASP A 145 7.42 14.03 -11.92
C ASP A 145 6.47 12.82 -11.77
N ARG A 146 5.49 12.93 -10.89
CA ARG A 146 4.61 11.81 -10.44
C ARG A 146 4.00 11.04 -11.61
N ALA A 147 3.42 11.73 -12.59
CA ALA A 147 2.77 11.06 -13.71
C ALA A 147 3.75 10.20 -14.54
N ALA A 148 4.99 10.67 -14.72
CA ALA A 148 6.03 9.90 -15.40
C ALA A 148 6.49 8.72 -14.54
N ALA A 149 6.63 8.92 -13.21
CA ALA A 149 6.96 7.85 -12.28
C ALA A 149 5.89 6.74 -12.27
N ASP A 150 4.60 7.11 -12.18
CA ASP A 150 3.48 6.16 -12.20
C ASP A 150 3.44 5.38 -13.52
N ALA A 151 3.65 6.05 -14.67
CA ALA A 151 3.71 5.40 -15.97
C ALA A 151 4.88 4.41 -16.09
N GLU A 152 6.06 4.77 -15.56
CA GLU A 152 7.23 3.90 -15.50
C GLU A 152 6.97 2.67 -14.64
N MET A 153 6.41 2.86 -13.44
CA MET A 153 6.04 1.77 -12.53
C MET A 153 5.07 0.79 -13.19
N LEU A 154 4.04 1.29 -13.87
CA LEU A 154 3.09 0.46 -14.60
C LEU A 154 3.77 -0.30 -15.75
N ALA A 155 4.63 0.36 -16.54
CA ALA A 155 5.35 -0.28 -17.63
C ALA A 155 6.23 -1.43 -17.13
N LEU A 156 7.01 -1.22 -16.06
CA LEU A 156 7.85 -2.24 -15.44
C LEU A 156 7.03 -3.39 -14.85
N ALA A 157 5.86 -3.10 -14.26
CA ALA A 157 4.95 -4.14 -13.78
C ALA A 157 4.44 -5.03 -14.93
N LEU A 158 4.09 -4.44 -16.09
CA LEU A 158 3.67 -5.18 -17.28
C LEU A 158 4.80 -6.00 -17.89
N GLU A 159 6.02 -5.45 -17.95
CA GLU A 159 7.21 -6.20 -18.38
C GLU A 159 7.45 -7.40 -17.47
N ALA A 160 7.34 -7.21 -16.14
CA ALA A 160 7.48 -8.26 -15.16
C ALA A 160 6.44 -9.37 -15.38
N THR A 161 5.15 -9.04 -15.59
CA THR A 161 4.12 -10.06 -15.87
C THR A 161 4.42 -10.83 -17.15
N SER A 162 4.89 -10.15 -18.19
CA SER A 162 5.28 -10.78 -19.47
C SER A 162 6.47 -11.73 -19.29
N ALA A 163 7.45 -11.38 -18.46
CA ALA A 163 8.58 -12.27 -18.14
C ALA A 163 8.14 -13.58 -17.47
N PHE A 164 7.00 -13.57 -16.75
CA PHE A 164 6.38 -14.77 -16.19
C PHE A 164 5.41 -15.49 -17.15
N GLY A 165 5.35 -15.07 -18.42
CA GLY A 165 4.48 -15.67 -19.44
C GLY A 165 3.01 -15.26 -19.34
N LEU A 166 2.68 -14.24 -18.55
CA LEU A 166 1.34 -13.66 -18.47
C LEU A 166 1.19 -12.61 -19.56
N THR A 167 0.53 -12.98 -20.67
CA THR A 167 0.40 -12.11 -21.85
C THR A 167 -0.97 -11.44 -22.00
N ASP A 168 -1.97 -11.96 -21.28
CA ASP A 168 -3.34 -11.42 -21.29
C ASP A 168 -3.65 -10.80 -19.92
N VAL A 169 -3.13 -9.59 -19.72
CA VAL A 169 -3.24 -8.86 -18.44
C VAL A 169 -4.30 -7.78 -18.58
N GLU A 170 -5.35 -7.86 -17.78
CA GLU A 170 -6.33 -6.78 -17.63
C GLU A 170 -5.79 -5.70 -16.71
N ILE A 171 -5.64 -4.48 -17.22
CA ILE A 171 -5.22 -3.32 -16.43
C ILE A 171 -6.47 -2.65 -15.85
N ARG A 172 -6.53 -2.54 -14.53
CA ARG A 172 -7.56 -1.78 -13.83
C ARG A 172 -6.91 -0.67 -13.02
N THR A 173 -7.37 0.54 -13.22
CA THR A 173 -6.92 1.70 -12.46
C THR A 173 -8.05 2.20 -11.57
N GLY A 174 -7.70 2.73 -10.40
CA GLY A 174 -8.63 3.36 -9.47
C GLY A 174 -8.05 4.67 -8.96
N ASP A 175 -8.92 5.62 -8.65
CA ASP A 175 -8.54 6.89 -8.06
C ASP A 175 -9.42 7.16 -6.84
N VAL A 176 -8.82 7.13 -5.65
CA VAL A 176 -9.51 7.42 -4.38
C VAL A 176 -9.99 8.87 -4.35
N ALA A 177 -9.30 9.80 -5.04
CA ALA A 177 -9.73 11.19 -5.13
C ALA A 177 -11.05 11.31 -5.88
N LEU A 178 -11.27 10.51 -6.93
CA LEU A 178 -12.54 10.47 -7.66
C LEU A 178 -13.70 10.01 -6.75
N PHE A 179 -13.48 8.96 -5.95
CA PHE A 179 -14.47 8.49 -4.98
C PHE A 179 -14.77 9.56 -3.93
N ASN A 180 -13.75 10.20 -3.35
CA ASN A 180 -13.94 11.26 -2.38
C ASN A 180 -14.70 12.46 -2.99
N ALA A 181 -14.37 12.88 -4.21
CA ALA A 181 -15.06 13.96 -4.91
C ALA A 181 -16.54 13.63 -5.14
N LEU A 182 -16.86 12.38 -5.50
CA LEU A 182 -18.23 11.91 -5.62
C LEU A 182 -18.98 11.99 -4.29
N ILE A 183 -18.38 11.48 -3.20
CA ILE A 183 -18.98 11.51 -1.86
C ILE A 183 -19.20 12.95 -1.39
N ASP A 184 -18.26 13.85 -1.67
CA ASP A 184 -18.37 15.28 -1.32
C ASP A 184 -19.48 15.99 -2.13
N ALA A 185 -19.60 15.64 -3.42
CA ALA A 185 -20.67 16.19 -4.29
C ALA A 185 -22.09 15.75 -3.86
N LEU A 186 -22.21 14.60 -3.19
CA LEU A 186 -23.50 14.14 -2.65
C LEU A 186 -23.96 14.92 -1.42
N GLY A 187 -23.11 15.76 -0.82
CA GLY A 187 -23.47 16.61 0.33
C GLY A 187 -23.97 15.83 1.55
N LEU A 188 -23.42 14.64 1.79
CA LEU A 188 -23.87 13.75 2.85
C LEU A 188 -23.48 14.27 4.23
N TYR A 189 -24.26 13.90 5.24
CA TYR A 189 -23.90 14.16 6.63
C TYR A 189 -22.53 13.54 6.96
N PRO A 190 -21.72 14.16 7.83
CA PRO A 190 -20.35 13.74 8.14
C PRO A 190 -20.22 12.27 8.59
N VAL A 191 -21.25 11.73 9.28
CA VAL A 191 -21.28 10.34 9.72
C VAL A 191 -21.33 9.38 8.53
N TRP A 192 -22.17 9.67 7.53
CA TRP A 192 -22.30 8.84 6.33
C TRP A 192 -21.06 8.95 5.44
N ARG A 193 -20.53 10.16 5.28
CA ARG A 193 -19.27 10.37 4.58
C ARG A 193 -18.16 9.49 5.15
N ARG A 194 -17.97 9.52 6.48
CA ARG A 194 -16.92 8.70 7.14
C ARG A 194 -17.15 7.21 6.95
N ARG A 195 -18.39 6.73 7.00
CA ARG A 195 -18.72 5.31 6.80
C ARG A 195 -18.38 4.86 5.39
N LEU A 196 -18.89 5.55 4.38
CA LEU A 196 -18.65 5.20 2.97
C LEU A 196 -17.15 5.23 2.62
N VAL A 197 -16.41 6.22 3.12
CA VAL A 197 -14.95 6.30 2.91
C VAL A 197 -14.24 5.13 3.61
N LYS A 198 -14.63 4.80 4.85
CA LYS A 198 -14.06 3.65 5.58
C LYS A 198 -14.31 2.32 4.86
N ASP A 199 -15.49 2.15 4.27
CA ASP A 199 -15.91 0.89 3.66
C ASP A 199 -15.66 0.84 2.14
N PHE A 200 -14.92 1.82 1.59
CA PHE A 200 -14.60 1.90 0.15
C PHE A 200 -14.06 0.58 -0.43
N ASN A 201 -13.12 -0.07 0.26
CA ASN A 201 -12.53 -1.34 -0.16
C ASN A 201 -13.33 -2.57 0.31
N ARG A 202 -14.43 -2.38 1.05
CA ARG A 202 -15.28 -3.44 1.60
C ARG A 202 -16.59 -3.48 0.85
N LYS A 203 -16.59 -4.04 -0.36
CA LYS A 203 -17.72 -4.00 -1.31
C LYS A 203 -19.07 -4.37 -0.70
N ILE A 204 -19.12 -5.38 0.19
CA ILE A 204 -20.35 -5.82 0.85
C ILE A 204 -20.85 -4.73 1.80
N ASN A 205 -20.01 -4.23 2.70
CA ASN A 205 -20.37 -3.19 3.67
C ASN A 205 -20.77 -1.89 2.96
N LEU A 206 -20.02 -1.52 1.90
CA LEU A 206 -20.32 -0.34 1.10
C LEU A 206 -21.73 -0.45 0.46
N ALA A 207 -22.06 -1.60 -0.11
CA ALA A 207 -23.38 -1.84 -0.69
C ALA A 207 -24.50 -1.75 0.34
N GLU A 208 -24.32 -2.35 1.53
CA GLU A 208 -25.27 -2.26 2.65
C GLU A 208 -25.44 -0.81 3.15
N ASP A 209 -24.37 -0.05 3.24
CA ASP A 209 -24.44 1.35 3.66
C ASP A 209 -25.13 2.24 2.61
N ILE A 210 -24.90 1.99 1.33
CA ILE A 210 -25.64 2.66 0.25
C ILE A 210 -27.13 2.32 0.32
N GLU A 211 -27.48 1.06 0.51
CA GLU A 211 -28.88 0.66 0.66
C GLU A 211 -29.55 1.36 1.86
N ARG A 212 -28.89 1.38 3.01
CA ARG A 212 -29.38 2.10 4.20
C ARG A 212 -29.54 3.60 3.96
N LEU A 213 -28.60 4.21 3.22
CA LEU A 213 -28.65 5.63 2.91
C LEU A 213 -29.84 6.00 2.01
N THR A 214 -30.30 5.07 1.15
CA THR A 214 -31.43 5.25 0.25
C THR A 214 -32.77 5.04 0.92
N LEU A 215 -32.82 4.43 2.11
CA LEU A 215 -34.06 4.27 2.87
C LEU A 215 -34.57 5.63 3.37
N ALA A 216 -35.89 5.85 3.27
CA ALA A 216 -36.55 7.10 3.71
C ALA A 216 -36.37 7.36 5.22
N THR A 217 -36.11 6.32 6.00
CA THR A 217 -35.97 6.34 7.47
C THR A 217 -34.55 6.01 7.92
N ALA A 218 -33.52 6.36 7.12
CA ALA A 218 -32.12 6.06 7.47
C ALA A 218 -31.77 6.64 8.85
N PRO A 219 -31.32 5.80 9.82
CA PRO A 219 -30.92 6.26 11.14
C PRO A 219 -29.76 7.25 11.03
N GLY A 220 -29.79 8.33 11.81
CA GLY A 220 -28.71 9.33 11.83
C GLY A 220 -28.67 10.27 10.63
N ARG A 221 -29.75 10.34 9.85
CA ARG A 221 -29.83 11.29 8.73
C ARG A 221 -29.96 12.75 9.19
N ASN A 222 -30.42 12.95 10.41
CA ASN A 222 -30.71 14.25 11.01
C ASN A 222 -29.86 14.57 12.26
N GLU A 223 -28.80 13.79 12.56
CA GLU A 223 -27.91 14.03 13.71
C GLU A 223 -26.47 14.30 13.29
#